data_fc5ec54143ab8d10f7a93f7748f2c3aa
#
_entry.id   fc5ec54143ab8d10f7a93f7748f2c3aa
#
_cell.length_a   1.000
_cell.length_b   1.000
_cell.length_c   1.000
_cell.angle_alpha   90.00
_cell.angle_beta   90.00
_cell.angle_gamma   90.00
#
_symmetry.space_group_name_H-M   'P 1'
#
loop_
_entity.id
_entity.type
_entity.pdbx_description
1 polymer ?
#
loop_
_entity_poly.entity_id
_entity_poly.type
_entity_poly.pdbx_seq_one_letter_code
_entity_poly.pdbx_strand_id
1 'polypeptide(L)'
;MIKIDLIKKATQAKTLLPDSVDFIDVSTDSRSIGPGTLFVALRGEKFDGHDYVAAALEKGAPAALVDHNPGVAPQKCILVPDTLKAYQEIASAYRLSKKNLKVIAITG
;
A
#
# COMPACT_ATOMS: atom_id res chain seq x y z
N MET A 1 -1.35 10.06 8.50
CA MET A 1 -0.87 9.67 7.16
C MET A 1 0.06 8.48 7.26
N ILE A 2 0.08 7.65 6.23
CA ILE A 2 0.93 6.48 6.19
C ILE A 2 2.22 6.85 5.46
N LYS A 3 3.35 6.76 6.15
CA LYS A 3 4.64 7.19 5.61
C LYS A 3 5.40 6.02 5.00
N ILE A 4 6.21 6.30 3.98
CA ILE A 4 7.09 5.30 3.37
C ILE A 4 7.95 4.61 4.44
N ASP A 5 8.45 5.38 5.40
CA ASP A 5 9.29 4.83 6.46
C ASP A 5 8.54 3.75 7.26
N LEU A 6 7.27 4.00 7.59
CA LEU A 6 6.45 3.01 8.29
C LEU A 6 6.28 1.74 7.46
N ILE A 7 6.04 1.91 6.15
CA ILE A 7 5.86 0.77 5.25
C ILE A 7 7.15 -0.06 5.18
N LYS A 8 8.30 0.58 5.03
CA LYS A 8 9.58 -0.11 4.97
C LYS A 8 9.86 -0.88 6.26
N LYS A 9 9.58 -0.28 7.40
CA LYS A 9 9.83 -0.92 8.70
C LYS A 9 8.88 -2.10 8.94
N ALA A 10 7.61 -1.93 8.56
CA ALA A 10 6.60 -2.97 8.79
C ALA A 10 6.78 -4.17 7.87
N THR A 11 7.20 -3.95 6.63
CA THR A 11 7.20 -4.97 5.59
C THR A 11 8.57 -5.29 5.02
N GLN A 12 9.58 -4.50 5.38
CA GLN A 12 10.93 -4.58 4.79
C GLN A 12 10.88 -4.41 3.27
N ALA A 13 9.96 -3.59 2.80
CA ALA A 13 9.74 -3.35 1.39
C ALA A 13 10.94 -2.63 0.75
N LYS A 14 11.10 -2.85 -0.55
CA LYS A 14 12.10 -2.16 -1.36
C LYS A 14 11.41 -1.21 -2.30
N THR A 15 11.88 0.02 -2.36
CA THR A 15 11.30 1.03 -3.23
C THR A 15 12.31 2.12 -3.57
N LEU A 16 12.10 2.75 -4.73
CA LEU A 16 12.86 3.92 -5.15
C LEU A 16 12.15 5.23 -4.77
N LEU A 17 10.97 5.13 -4.12
CA LEU A 17 10.25 6.32 -3.68
C LEU A 17 11.03 7.06 -2.60
N PRO A 18 11.03 8.40 -2.65
CA PRO A 18 11.67 9.18 -1.57
C PRO A 18 10.89 9.07 -0.27
N ASP A 19 11.60 9.23 0.85
CA ASP A 19 10.98 9.12 2.17
C ASP A 19 9.96 10.23 2.43
N SER A 20 9.93 11.26 1.61
CA SER A 20 8.97 12.35 1.75
C SER A 20 7.57 11.99 1.25
N VAL A 21 7.40 10.87 0.57
CA VAL A 21 6.08 10.45 0.07
C VAL A 21 5.25 9.89 1.21
N ASP A 22 4.03 10.41 1.34
CA ASP A 22 3.06 9.95 2.32
C ASP A 22 1.79 9.50 1.60
N PHE A 23 1.04 8.61 2.24
CA PHE A 23 -0.24 8.17 1.73
C PHE A 23 -1.34 8.53 2.73
N ILE A 24 -2.47 9.02 2.23
CA ILE A 24 -3.61 9.34 3.11
C ILE A 24 -4.48 8.12 3.34
N ASP A 25 -4.37 7.12 2.47
CA ASP A 25 -5.20 5.93 2.55
C ASP A 25 -4.54 4.78 1.79
N VAL A 26 -5.05 3.58 2.01
CA VAL A 26 -4.61 2.36 1.34
C VAL A 26 -5.86 1.67 0.79
N SER A 27 -5.81 1.24 -0.46
CA SER A 27 -6.95 0.54 -1.06
C SER A 27 -6.49 -0.64 -1.88
N THR A 28 -7.26 -1.71 -1.85
CA THR A 28 -7.06 -2.87 -2.70
C THR A 28 -7.97 -2.83 -3.93
N ASP A 29 -8.79 -1.79 -4.05
CA ASP A 29 -9.76 -1.65 -5.14
C ASP A 29 -9.32 -0.50 -6.06
N SER A 30 -8.94 -0.85 -7.30
CA SER A 30 -8.48 0.15 -8.27
C SER A 30 -9.56 1.18 -8.63
N ARG A 31 -10.83 0.89 -8.34
CA ARG A 31 -11.92 1.83 -8.60
C ARG A 31 -12.03 2.92 -7.54
N SER A 32 -11.46 2.69 -6.37
CA SER A 32 -11.52 3.61 -5.23
C SER A 32 -10.26 4.43 -5.06
N ILE A 33 -9.42 4.46 -6.08
CA ILE A 33 -8.13 5.15 -6.01
C ILE A 33 -8.30 6.64 -6.27
N GLY A 34 -7.56 7.43 -5.52
CA GLY A 34 -7.45 8.87 -5.73
C GLY A 34 -6.05 9.35 -5.38
N PRO A 35 -5.79 10.67 -5.52
CA PRO A 35 -4.50 11.22 -5.15
C PRO A 35 -4.18 10.93 -3.68
N GLY A 36 -3.02 10.36 -3.43
CA GLY A 36 -2.60 10.03 -2.07
C GLY A 36 -2.99 8.65 -1.61
N THR A 37 -3.68 7.85 -2.42
CA THR A 37 -4.06 6.47 -2.07
C THR A 37 -3.00 5.48 -2.55
N LEU A 38 -2.47 4.68 -1.64
CA LEU A 38 -1.58 3.57 -2.00
C LEU A 38 -2.44 2.41 -2.51
N PHE A 39 -2.19 1.97 -3.73
CA PHE A 39 -2.88 0.81 -4.27
C PHE A 39 -2.13 -0.46 -3.88
N VAL A 40 -2.84 -1.45 -3.35
CA VAL A 40 -2.26 -2.75 -2.99
C VAL A 40 -2.74 -3.79 -3.98
N ALA A 41 -1.80 -4.41 -4.71
CA ALA A 41 -2.11 -5.41 -5.72
C ALA A 41 -2.22 -6.79 -5.07
N LEU A 42 -3.43 -7.21 -4.75
CA LEU A 42 -3.68 -8.53 -4.16
C LEU A 42 -3.95 -9.56 -5.26
N ARG A 43 -3.57 -10.80 -4.98
CA ARG A 43 -3.86 -11.92 -5.88
C ARG A 43 -5.08 -12.68 -5.36
N GLY A 44 -6.06 -12.89 -6.23
CA GLY A 44 -7.21 -13.74 -5.95
C GLY A 44 -7.16 -14.99 -6.79
N GLU A 45 -8.15 -15.85 -6.66
CA GLU A 45 -8.23 -17.08 -7.43
C GLU A 45 -8.47 -16.82 -8.92
N LYS A 46 -9.25 -15.79 -9.21
CA LYS A 46 -9.68 -15.50 -10.57
C LYS A 46 -9.17 -14.16 -11.09
N PHE A 47 -8.38 -13.45 -10.30
CA PHE A 47 -7.83 -12.17 -10.74
C PHE A 47 -6.51 -11.91 -10.04
N ASP A 48 -5.73 -11.02 -10.64
CA ASP A 48 -4.49 -10.55 -10.05
C ASP A 48 -4.54 -9.02 -10.06
N GLY A 49 -4.46 -8.42 -8.87
CA GLY A 49 -4.49 -6.96 -8.72
C GLY A 49 -3.35 -6.27 -9.47
N HIS A 50 -2.27 -6.99 -9.79
CA HIS A 50 -1.17 -6.41 -10.57
C HIS A 50 -1.62 -5.98 -11.95
N ASP A 51 -2.68 -6.58 -12.49
CA ASP A 51 -3.24 -6.19 -13.79
C ASP A 51 -3.88 -4.79 -13.75
N TYR A 52 -4.17 -4.28 -12.56
CA TYR A 52 -4.84 -3.00 -12.38
C TYR A 52 -3.91 -1.89 -11.89
N VAL A 53 -2.62 -2.19 -11.73
CA VAL A 53 -1.67 -1.21 -11.21
C VAL A 53 -1.57 0.02 -12.12
N ALA A 54 -1.44 -0.20 -13.43
CA ALA A 54 -1.34 0.93 -14.37
C ALA A 54 -2.58 1.82 -14.28
N ALA A 55 -3.78 1.22 -14.22
CA ALA A 55 -5.02 1.99 -14.11
C ALA A 55 -5.08 2.77 -12.79
N ALA A 56 -4.62 2.17 -11.70
CA ALA A 56 -4.61 2.85 -10.40
C ALA A 56 -3.67 4.05 -10.43
N LEU A 57 -2.49 3.91 -11.03
CA LEU A 57 -1.55 5.02 -11.17
C LEU A 57 -2.11 6.14 -12.02
N GLU A 58 -2.86 5.80 -13.08
CA GLU A 58 -3.52 6.79 -13.92
C GLU A 58 -4.60 7.56 -13.15
N LYS A 59 -5.23 6.94 -12.18
CA LYS A 59 -6.25 7.60 -11.36
C LYS A 59 -5.66 8.47 -10.25
N GLY A 60 -4.35 8.50 -10.11
CA GLY A 60 -3.70 9.39 -9.18
C GLY A 60 -2.99 8.71 -8.03
N ALA A 61 -2.96 7.38 -7.95
CA ALA A 61 -2.20 6.69 -6.93
C ALA A 61 -0.72 7.08 -7.04
N PRO A 62 -0.10 7.54 -5.96
CA PRO A 62 1.32 7.89 -6.01
C PRO A 62 2.22 6.67 -6.19
N ALA A 63 1.74 5.50 -5.78
CA ALA A 63 2.52 4.27 -5.87
C ALA A 63 1.61 3.06 -5.70
N ALA A 64 2.16 1.87 -5.98
CA ALA A 64 1.47 0.60 -5.78
C ALA A 64 2.36 -0.36 -5.01
N LEU A 65 1.76 -1.09 -4.08
CA LEU A 65 2.42 -2.17 -3.34
C LEU A 65 2.25 -3.44 -4.16
N VAL A 66 3.37 -4.03 -4.58
CA VAL A 66 3.37 -5.15 -5.53
C VAL A 66 4.38 -6.19 -5.09
N ASP A 67 4.23 -7.44 -5.57
CA ASP A 67 5.24 -8.47 -5.36
C ASP A 67 6.21 -8.58 -6.55
N HIS A 68 5.88 -7.92 -7.65
CA HIS A 68 6.76 -7.77 -8.81
C HIS A 68 6.30 -6.55 -9.59
N ASN A 69 7.18 -6.00 -10.43
CA ASN A 69 6.80 -4.85 -11.26
C ASN A 69 5.98 -5.34 -12.46
N PRO A 70 4.72 -4.92 -12.58
CA PRO A 70 3.87 -5.37 -13.69
C PRO A 70 4.09 -4.59 -15.00
N GLY A 71 5.21 -3.87 -15.13
CA GLY A 71 5.51 -3.13 -16.34
C GLY A 71 5.30 -1.63 -16.23
N VAL A 72 5.28 -1.11 -15.01
CA VAL A 72 5.15 0.33 -14.78
C VAL A 72 6.50 0.90 -14.33
N ALA A 73 6.56 2.24 -14.19
CA ALA A 73 7.78 2.91 -13.75
C ALA A 73 8.24 2.35 -12.40
N PRO A 74 9.51 1.92 -12.28
CA PRO A 74 9.99 1.32 -11.02
C PRO A 74 9.85 2.23 -9.81
N GLN A 75 9.95 3.53 -10.00
CA GLN A 75 9.81 4.49 -8.91
C GLN A 75 8.38 4.62 -8.41
N LYS A 76 7.42 3.95 -9.05
CA LYS A 76 6.04 3.89 -8.60
C LYS A 76 5.71 2.59 -7.88
N CYS A 77 6.70 1.72 -7.70
CA CYS A 77 6.48 0.41 -7.08
C CYS A 77 7.09 0.35 -5.68
N ILE A 78 6.36 -0.30 -4.78
CA ILE A 78 6.87 -0.71 -3.47
C ILE A 78 6.85 -2.24 -3.50
N LEU A 79 8.04 -2.86 -3.52
CA LEU A 79 8.16 -4.29 -3.71
C LEU A 79 8.21 -5.03 -2.38
N VAL A 80 7.36 -6.04 -2.26
CA VAL A 80 7.30 -6.93 -1.08
C VAL A 80 7.19 -8.37 -1.56
N PRO A 81 7.58 -9.35 -0.73
CA PRO A 81 7.46 -10.76 -1.12
C PRO A 81 6.02 -11.25 -1.22
N ASP A 82 5.12 -10.70 -0.41
CA ASP A 82 3.72 -11.13 -0.33
C ASP A 82 2.86 -9.91 -0.04
N THR A 83 2.05 -9.51 -1.00
CA THR A 83 1.27 -8.28 -0.87
C THR A 83 0.16 -8.38 0.18
N LEU A 84 -0.47 -9.54 0.34
CA LEU A 84 -1.49 -9.70 1.37
C LEU A 84 -0.89 -9.58 2.76
N LYS A 85 0.22 -10.26 2.99
CA LYS A 85 0.91 -10.18 4.27
C LYS A 85 1.37 -8.74 4.54
N ALA A 86 1.95 -8.09 3.53
CA ALA A 86 2.41 -6.71 3.66
C ALA A 86 1.25 -5.77 3.97
N TYR A 87 0.12 -5.96 3.31
CA TYR A 87 -1.07 -5.17 3.56
C TYR A 87 -1.52 -5.29 5.03
N GLN A 88 -1.52 -6.52 5.54
CA GLN A 88 -1.87 -6.77 6.94
C GLN A 88 -0.87 -6.13 7.89
N GLU A 89 0.42 -6.21 7.56
CA GLU A 89 1.48 -5.62 8.37
C GLU A 89 1.38 -4.10 8.41
N ILE A 90 1.09 -3.48 7.28
CA ILE A 90 0.91 -2.03 7.20
C ILE A 90 -0.30 -1.59 8.03
N ALA A 91 -1.42 -2.31 7.89
CA ALA A 91 -2.63 -1.99 8.64
C ALA A 91 -2.39 -2.10 10.14
N SER A 92 -1.69 -3.14 10.57
CA SER A 92 -1.37 -3.35 11.97
C SER A 92 -0.44 -2.26 12.49
N ALA A 93 0.60 -1.92 11.74
CA ALA A 93 1.55 -0.88 12.15
C ALA A 93 0.87 0.49 12.24
N TYR A 94 0.02 0.79 11.26
CA TYR A 94 -0.69 2.06 11.26
C TYR A 94 -1.66 2.14 12.44
N ARG A 95 -2.35 1.05 12.74
CA ARG A 95 -3.24 0.98 13.88
C ARG A 95 -2.49 1.16 15.19
N LEU A 96 -1.31 0.54 15.32
CA LEU A 96 -0.48 0.68 16.50
C LEU A 96 0.02 2.11 16.68
N SER A 97 0.34 2.79 15.58
CA SER A 97 0.80 4.18 15.66
C SER A 97 -0.30 5.13 16.11
N LYS A 98 -1.55 4.69 16.06
CA LYS A 98 -2.72 5.47 16.46
C LYS A 98 -3.42 4.90 17.70
N LYS A 99 -2.76 4.04 18.45
CA LYS A 99 -3.40 3.37 19.58
C LYS A 99 -3.86 4.34 20.68
N ASN A 100 -3.29 5.50 20.73
CA ASN A 100 -3.70 6.52 21.71
C ASN A 100 -5.08 7.08 21.44
N LEU A 101 -5.59 6.83 20.30
CA LEU A 101 -6.92 7.29 19.94
C LEU A 101 -8.02 6.45 20.52
N LYS A 102 -7.87 5.45 21.14
CA LYS A 102 -8.78 4.66 21.63
C LYS A 102 -9.32 3.67 21.63
N VAL A 103 -9.06 3.89 21.84
CA VAL A 103 -9.33 3.15 21.92
C VAL A 103 -9.93 2.27 21.82
N ILE A 104 -9.74 2.45 21.78
CA ILE A 104 -10.15 1.76 21.58
C ILE A 104 -10.89 1.02 21.22
N ALA A 105 -11.02 1.48 21.04
CA ALA A 105 -11.87 0.81 20.62
C ALA A 105 -11.95 -0.51 20.55
N ILE A 106 -11.82 -0.70 20.84
CA ILE A 106 -11.78 -1.72 20.85
C ILE A 106 -12.51 -2.55 20.78
N THR A 107 -12.70 -2.46 20.54
CA THR A 107 -13.28 -3.11 20.42
C THR A 107 -13.43 -3.98 20.03
N GLY A 108 -13.19 -3.75 20.03
CA GLY A 108 -13.66 -4.63 19.89
C GLY A 108 -13.40 -5.26 19.06
#